data_10d216e0eed67f5ed0c3d3e0574c1794
#
_entry.id   10d216e0eed67f5ed0c3d3e0574c1794
#
_cell.length_a   1.000
_cell.length_b   1.000
_cell.length_c   1.000
_cell.angle_alpha   90.00
_cell.angle_beta   90.00
_cell.angle_gamma   90.00
#
_symmetry.space_group_name_H-M   'P 1'
#
loop_
_entity.id
_entity.type
_entity.pdbx_description
1 polymer ?
#
loop_
_entity_poly.entity_id
_entity_poly.type
_entity_poly.pdbx_seq_one_letter_code
_entity_poly.pdbx_strand_id
1 'polypeptide(L)'
;YMVALPLVFQTTQEWEDSDLGLHPVQVALQIAIPELDGAIEPIVLSGRDDATGKAHTLQDRVDAIAERAIRWSSLRIKPRNEKKLAITVFSFPPDKGNVGTAAYLDVFGSIHRVMQEMKAKGYDVQNLPATPRALLEAVINDADAMQGSPELSIAHRMSVEEYERLTPYSERLEENWGKPPGNLNSVGQNLLVFGRHFG
;
A
#
# COMPACT_ATOMS: atom_id res chain seq x y z
N TYR A 1 9.43 -10.96 13.11
CA TYR A 1 10.45 -11.51 12.20
C TYR A 1 9.92 -11.56 10.77
N MET A 2 10.84 -11.62 9.80
CA MET A 2 10.53 -11.66 8.37
C MET A 2 10.81 -13.06 7.82
N VAL A 3 10.07 -13.49 6.81
CA VAL A 3 10.23 -14.83 6.23
C VAL A 3 10.90 -14.76 4.87
N ALA A 4 12.07 -15.35 4.76
CA ALA A 4 12.80 -15.54 3.50
C ALA A 4 12.64 -17.00 3.05
N LEU A 5 12.03 -17.23 1.88
CA LEU A 5 11.59 -18.55 1.43
C LEU A 5 12.54 -19.12 0.37
N PRO A 6 13.08 -20.33 0.53
CA PRO A 6 13.54 -21.11 -0.61
C PRO A 6 12.37 -21.77 -1.33
N LEU A 7 12.40 -21.84 -2.66
CA LEU A 7 11.47 -22.69 -3.41
C LEU A 7 11.82 -24.17 -3.17
N VAL A 8 10.84 -24.94 -2.69
CA VAL A 8 11.05 -26.36 -2.33
C VAL A 8 10.37 -27.30 -3.33
N PHE A 9 9.18 -26.95 -3.77
CA PHE A 9 8.34 -27.79 -4.63
C PHE A 9 8.39 -27.43 -6.11
N GLN A 10 8.97 -26.29 -6.43
CA GLN A 10 9.07 -25.73 -7.78
C GLN A 10 10.50 -25.28 -8.04
N THR A 11 10.91 -25.29 -9.30
CA THR A 11 12.11 -24.57 -9.73
C THR A 11 11.82 -23.07 -9.84
N THR A 12 12.84 -22.28 -10.05
CA THR A 12 12.66 -20.83 -10.23
C THR A 12 11.82 -20.52 -11.46
N GLN A 13 12.07 -21.21 -12.58
CA GLN A 13 11.34 -20.98 -13.81
C GLN A 13 9.88 -21.43 -13.70
N GLU A 14 9.61 -22.62 -13.13
CA GLU A 14 8.25 -23.10 -12.89
C GLU A 14 7.44 -22.13 -12.01
N TRP A 15 8.09 -21.46 -11.06
CA TRP A 15 7.44 -20.47 -10.20
C TRP A 15 7.19 -19.15 -10.92
N GLU A 16 8.15 -18.65 -11.72
CA GLU A 16 8.01 -17.42 -12.50
C GLU A 16 6.92 -17.52 -13.56
N ASP A 17 6.80 -18.69 -14.19
CA ASP A 17 5.80 -18.97 -15.22
C ASP A 17 4.42 -19.35 -14.66
N SER A 18 4.30 -19.51 -13.35
CA SER A 18 3.07 -19.98 -12.69
C SER A 18 2.06 -18.85 -12.46
N ASP A 19 0.90 -18.92 -13.06
CA ASP A 19 -0.24 -18.05 -12.77
C ASP A 19 -0.77 -18.20 -11.32
N LEU A 20 -0.47 -19.32 -10.67
CA LEU A 20 -0.88 -19.61 -9.29
C LEU A 20 0.18 -19.17 -8.25
N GLY A 21 1.40 -18.88 -8.68
CA GLY A 21 2.51 -18.52 -7.82
C GLY A 21 3.07 -19.72 -7.06
N LEU A 22 3.21 -19.61 -5.73
CA LEU A 22 3.77 -20.67 -4.89
C LEU A 22 2.87 -21.90 -4.80
N HIS A 23 3.50 -23.07 -4.72
CA HIS A 23 2.79 -24.32 -4.47
C HIS A 23 1.97 -24.25 -3.16
N PRO A 24 0.68 -24.68 -3.13
CA PRO A 24 -0.19 -24.50 -1.96
C PRO A 24 0.35 -25.07 -0.64
N VAL A 25 1.04 -26.22 -0.70
CA VAL A 25 1.68 -26.81 0.49
C VAL A 25 2.80 -25.92 1.02
N GLN A 26 3.54 -25.28 0.14
CA GLN A 26 4.58 -24.33 0.54
C GLN A 26 3.98 -23.07 1.18
N VAL A 27 2.89 -22.56 0.62
CA VAL A 27 2.15 -21.44 1.22
C VAL A 27 1.71 -21.80 2.64
N ALA A 28 1.12 -22.98 2.83
CA ALA A 28 0.67 -23.41 4.15
C ALA A 28 1.83 -23.50 5.17
N LEU A 29 2.93 -24.15 4.80
CA LEU A 29 4.03 -24.42 5.73
C LEU A 29 4.97 -23.23 5.96
N GLN A 30 5.25 -22.46 4.93
CA GLN A 30 6.28 -21.42 4.98
C GLN A 30 5.73 -19.98 5.08
N ILE A 31 4.43 -19.81 4.87
CA ILE A 31 3.77 -18.50 4.99
C ILE A 31 2.70 -18.55 6.08
N ALA A 32 1.64 -19.34 5.91
CA ALA A 32 0.48 -19.28 6.80
C ALA A 32 0.82 -19.68 8.25
N ILE A 33 1.58 -20.77 8.46
CA ILE A 33 1.99 -21.17 9.81
C ILE A 33 2.90 -20.12 10.46
N PRO A 34 3.97 -19.62 9.83
CA PRO A 34 4.77 -18.53 10.38
C PRO A 34 3.98 -17.24 10.66
N GLU A 35 2.99 -16.90 9.83
CA GLU A 35 2.13 -15.72 10.07
C GLU A 35 1.31 -15.86 11.35
N LEU A 36 0.86 -17.06 11.72
CA LEU A 36 0.20 -17.32 13.01
C LEU A 36 1.11 -16.96 14.20
N ASP A 37 2.41 -17.09 14.04
CA ASP A 37 3.43 -16.73 15.03
C ASP A 37 3.92 -15.28 14.89
N GLY A 38 3.26 -14.46 14.04
CA GLY A 38 3.58 -13.05 13.85
C GLY A 38 4.69 -12.78 12.83
N ALA A 39 4.99 -13.71 11.93
CA ALA A 39 5.87 -13.46 10.81
C ALA A 39 5.23 -12.48 9.81
N ILE A 40 6.08 -11.66 9.19
CA ILE A 40 5.68 -10.65 8.23
C ILE A 40 6.55 -10.72 6.97
N GLU A 41 6.10 -10.08 5.90
CA GLU A 41 6.88 -9.85 4.69
C GLU A 41 7.46 -11.13 4.07
N PRO A 42 6.64 -12.16 3.75
CA PRO A 42 7.15 -13.35 3.09
C PRO A 42 7.66 -13.00 1.70
N ILE A 43 8.89 -13.44 1.39
CA ILE A 43 9.52 -13.21 0.09
C ILE A 43 10.29 -14.45 -0.36
N VAL A 44 10.11 -14.85 -1.62
CA VAL A 44 10.92 -15.90 -2.24
C VAL A 44 12.33 -15.37 -2.46
N LEU A 45 13.33 -16.04 -1.91
CA LEU A 45 14.71 -15.60 -1.92
C LEU A 45 15.61 -16.42 -2.82
N SER A 46 15.29 -17.69 -3.00
CA SER A 46 16.12 -18.64 -3.73
C SER A 46 15.29 -19.78 -4.32
N GLY A 47 15.84 -20.44 -5.29
CA GLY A 47 15.24 -21.62 -5.89
C GLY A 47 16.31 -22.51 -6.54
N ARG A 48 15.86 -23.51 -7.28
CA ARG A 48 16.71 -24.35 -8.10
C ARG A 48 16.61 -23.92 -9.55
N ASP A 49 17.75 -23.85 -10.19
CA ASP A 49 17.86 -23.62 -11.63
C ASP A 49 17.45 -24.88 -12.40
N ASP A 50 16.62 -24.72 -13.42
CA ASP A 50 16.03 -25.83 -14.20
C ASP A 50 17.07 -26.64 -14.96
N ALA A 51 18.08 -25.96 -15.53
CA ALA A 51 19.09 -26.59 -16.38
C ALA A 51 20.16 -27.34 -15.56
N THR A 52 20.53 -26.79 -14.41
CA THR A 52 21.64 -27.33 -13.61
C THR A 52 21.19 -28.05 -12.34
N GLY A 53 19.96 -27.84 -11.90
CA GLY A 53 19.41 -28.34 -10.63
C GLY A 53 20.07 -27.73 -9.40
N LYS A 54 20.99 -26.75 -9.56
CA LYS A 54 21.71 -26.11 -8.46
C LYS A 54 20.86 -25.02 -7.82
N ALA A 55 20.96 -24.90 -6.51
CA ALA A 55 20.38 -23.78 -5.80
C ALA A 55 21.09 -22.48 -6.15
N HIS A 56 20.31 -21.41 -6.35
CA HIS A 56 20.79 -20.06 -6.55
C HIS A 56 19.89 -19.05 -5.83
N THR A 57 20.41 -17.88 -5.55
CA THR A 57 19.67 -16.78 -4.98
C THR A 57 19.11 -15.88 -6.08
N LEU A 58 17.92 -15.32 -5.84
CA LEU A 58 17.31 -14.28 -6.67
C LEU A 58 17.79 -12.92 -6.14
N GLN A 59 18.74 -12.30 -6.83
CA GLN A 59 19.44 -11.12 -6.31
C GLN A 59 18.49 -9.94 -6.08
N ASP A 60 17.56 -9.69 -6.97
CA ASP A 60 16.51 -8.66 -6.82
C ASP A 60 15.66 -8.86 -5.57
N ARG A 61 15.40 -10.10 -5.18
CA ARG A 61 14.64 -10.46 -3.98
C ARG A 61 15.49 -10.33 -2.72
N VAL A 62 16.78 -10.64 -2.80
CA VAL A 62 17.73 -10.38 -1.71
C VAL A 62 17.79 -8.89 -1.41
N ASP A 63 17.91 -8.07 -2.43
CA ASP A 63 17.94 -6.61 -2.29
C ASP A 63 16.62 -6.08 -1.70
N ALA A 64 15.48 -6.57 -2.19
CA ALA A 64 14.17 -6.18 -1.69
C ALA A 64 13.97 -6.54 -0.20
N ILE A 65 14.38 -7.73 0.25
CA ILE A 65 14.23 -8.11 1.67
C ILE A 65 15.19 -7.31 2.55
N ALA A 66 16.39 -7.03 2.08
CA ALA A 66 17.35 -6.20 2.79
C ALA A 66 16.82 -4.78 3.02
N GLU A 67 16.29 -4.15 1.97
CA GLU A 67 15.65 -2.84 2.09
C GLU A 67 14.45 -2.85 3.06
N ARG A 68 13.60 -3.86 2.99
CA ARG A 68 12.46 -3.99 3.90
C ARG A 68 12.92 -4.14 5.34
N ALA A 69 13.94 -4.96 5.61
CA ALA A 69 14.51 -5.12 6.94
C ALA A 69 15.06 -3.81 7.50
N ILE A 70 15.76 -3.03 6.67
CA ILE A 70 16.26 -1.69 7.05
C ILE A 70 15.09 -0.75 7.38
N ARG A 71 14.05 -0.72 6.55
CA ARG A 71 12.85 0.12 6.78
C ARG A 71 12.14 -0.26 8.09
N TRP A 72 11.92 -1.54 8.35
CA TRP A 72 11.33 -2.04 9.60
C TRP A 72 12.18 -1.69 10.83
N SER A 73 13.51 -1.85 10.73
CA SER A 73 14.42 -1.47 11.81
C SER A 73 14.39 0.04 12.08
N SER A 74 14.36 0.85 11.03
CA SER A 74 14.30 2.31 11.15
C SER A 74 13.02 2.79 11.83
N LEU A 75 11.87 2.11 11.60
CA LEU A 75 10.62 2.43 12.27
C LEU A 75 10.66 2.28 13.79
N ARG A 76 11.50 1.40 14.33
CA ARG A 76 11.69 1.25 15.80
C ARG A 76 12.44 2.43 16.40
N ILE A 77 13.41 2.94 15.66
CA ILE A 77 14.34 4.00 16.14
C ILE A 77 13.75 5.39 15.88
N LYS A 78 13.02 5.54 14.79
CA LYS A 78 12.47 6.83 14.36
C LYS A 78 11.52 7.43 15.41
N PRO A 79 11.70 8.71 15.80
CA PRO A 79 10.77 9.40 16.68
C PRO A 79 9.34 9.40 16.11
N ARG A 80 8.35 9.42 17.01
CA ARG A 80 6.94 9.32 16.57
C ARG A 80 6.50 10.47 15.68
N ASN A 81 6.93 11.68 15.98
CA ASN A 81 6.63 12.88 15.20
C ASN A 81 7.26 12.90 13.80
N GLU A 82 8.22 12.02 13.52
CA GLU A 82 8.81 11.87 12.20
C GLU A 82 8.23 10.71 11.39
N LYS A 83 7.38 9.88 12.02
CA LYS A 83 6.73 8.75 11.34
C LYS A 83 5.60 9.25 10.47
N LYS A 84 5.63 8.88 9.18
CA LYS A 84 4.53 9.13 8.25
C LYS A 84 3.64 7.91 8.18
N LEU A 85 2.33 8.12 8.31
CA LEU A 85 1.32 7.08 8.26
C LEU A 85 0.30 7.41 7.17
N ALA A 86 -0.20 6.38 6.52
CA ALA A 86 -1.32 6.47 5.60
C ALA A 86 -2.47 5.61 6.13
N ILE A 87 -3.66 6.18 6.20
CA ILE A 87 -4.89 5.46 6.49
C ILE A 87 -5.68 5.38 5.20
N THR A 88 -5.82 4.20 4.65
CA THR A 88 -6.59 3.98 3.44
C THR A 88 -8.04 3.66 3.80
N VAL A 89 -8.96 4.45 3.25
CA VAL A 89 -10.38 4.31 3.47
C VAL A 89 -11.04 3.72 2.23
N PHE A 90 -11.81 2.65 2.41
CA PHE A 90 -12.55 2.03 1.30
C PHE A 90 -13.66 2.97 0.80
N SER A 91 -13.79 3.08 -0.53
CA SER A 91 -14.84 3.84 -1.18
C SER A 91 -15.26 3.13 -2.47
N PHE A 92 -16.35 2.37 -2.41
CA PHE A 92 -16.90 1.70 -3.58
C PHE A 92 -18.44 1.66 -3.52
N PRO A 93 -19.16 2.03 -4.59
CA PRO A 93 -18.66 2.74 -5.78
C PRO A 93 -17.96 4.06 -5.44
N PRO A 94 -17.05 4.57 -6.30
CA PRO A 94 -16.23 5.75 -5.99
C PRO A 94 -17.06 7.04 -6.09
N ASP A 95 -17.74 7.36 -5.02
CA ASP A 95 -18.48 8.62 -4.85
C ASP A 95 -18.41 9.12 -3.39
N LYS A 96 -18.80 10.39 -3.19
CA LYS A 96 -18.76 11.03 -1.86
C LYS A 96 -19.66 10.33 -0.83
N GLY A 97 -20.74 9.70 -1.25
CA GLY A 97 -21.69 9.03 -0.36
C GLY A 97 -21.19 7.69 0.17
N ASN A 98 -20.23 7.08 -0.52
CA ASN A 98 -19.71 5.76 -0.19
C ASN A 98 -18.34 5.77 0.52
N VAL A 99 -17.78 6.94 0.79
CA VAL A 99 -16.48 7.03 1.49
C VAL A 99 -16.59 6.48 2.89
N GLY A 100 -15.78 5.46 3.18
CA GLY A 100 -15.73 4.82 4.48
C GLY A 100 -16.93 3.92 4.79
N THR A 101 -17.62 3.41 3.78
CA THR A 101 -18.68 2.43 4.01
C THR A 101 -18.10 1.10 4.44
N ALA A 102 -18.51 0.64 5.62
CA ALA A 102 -18.20 -0.69 6.14
C ALA A 102 -19.37 -1.16 7.00
N ALA A 103 -19.79 -2.41 6.82
CA ALA A 103 -20.90 -2.97 7.57
C ALA A 103 -20.62 -2.92 9.09
N TYR A 104 -21.54 -2.30 9.83
CA TYR A 104 -21.51 -2.21 11.30
C TYR A 104 -20.29 -1.50 11.91
N LEU A 105 -19.50 -0.78 11.13
CA LEU A 105 -18.34 -0.02 11.62
C LEU A 105 -18.56 1.48 11.45
N ASP A 106 -18.44 2.23 12.53
CA ASP A 106 -18.29 3.70 12.48
C ASP A 106 -16.85 4.03 12.07
N VAL A 107 -16.62 4.10 10.76
CA VAL A 107 -15.28 4.28 10.19
C VAL A 107 -14.67 5.61 10.60
N PHE A 108 -15.39 6.72 10.41
CA PHE A 108 -14.85 8.04 10.71
C PHE A 108 -14.75 8.33 12.21
N GLY A 109 -15.65 7.78 13.03
CA GLY A 109 -15.51 7.81 14.49
C GLY A 109 -14.27 7.05 14.95
N SER A 110 -14.03 5.88 14.37
CA SER A 110 -12.84 5.06 14.67
C SER A 110 -11.55 5.76 14.25
N ILE A 111 -11.48 6.29 13.02
CA ILE A 111 -10.30 7.02 12.52
C ILE A 111 -10.02 8.26 13.39
N HIS A 112 -11.06 9.05 13.69
CA HIS A 112 -10.92 10.25 14.51
C HIS A 112 -10.33 9.93 15.88
N ARG A 113 -10.81 8.86 16.54
CA ARG A 113 -10.28 8.40 17.82
C ARG A 113 -8.83 7.92 17.71
N VAL A 114 -8.50 7.15 16.67
CA VAL A 114 -7.12 6.74 16.42
C VAL A 114 -6.20 7.95 16.24
N MET A 115 -6.61 8.96 15.46
CA MET A 115 -5.82 10.17 15.26
C MET A 115 -5.65 10.99 16.55
N GLN A 116 -6.68 11.05 17.40
CA GLN A 116 -6.57 11.68 18.74
C GLN A 116 -5.53 10.97 19.60
N GLU A 117 -5.58 9.63 19.66
CA GLU A 117 -4.60 8.83 20.41
C GLU A 117 -3.18 8.97 19.85
N MET A 118 -3.04 9.00 18.52
CA MET A 118 -1.76 9.24 17.87
C MET A 118 -1.18 10.60 18.29
N LYS A 119 -1.98 11.66 18.23
CA LYS A 119 -1.58 13.00 18.67
C LYS A 119 -1.15 13.01 20.13
N ALA A 120 -1.93 12.37 21.01
CA ALA A 120 -1.61 12.25 22.44
C ALA A 120 -0.31 11.48 22.71
N LYS A 121 0.05 10.55 21.81
CA LYS A 121 1.29 9.76 21.87
C LYS A 121 2.49 10.41 21.17
N GLY A 122 2.35 11.64 20.68
CA GLY A 122 3.44 12.42 20.11
C GLY A 122 3.71 12.18 18.61
N TYR A 123 2.73 11.65 17.88
CA TYR A 123 2.76 11.71 16.43
C TYR A 123 2.41 13.13 15.95
N ASP A 124 2.96 13.52 14.79
CA ASP A 124 2.60 14.80 14.18
C ASP A 124 1.22 14.67 13.52
N VAL A 125 0.20 15.12 14.23
CA VAL A 125 -1.19 15.20 13.76
C VAL A 125 -1.65 16.64 13.96
N GLN A 126 -1.62 17.39 12.87
CA GLN A 126 -2.02 18.79 12.84
C GLN A 126 -3.44 18.93 12.29
N ASN A 127 -4.10 20.03 12.70
CA ASN A 127 -5.41 20.40 12.16
C ASN A 127 -6.47 19.30 12.21
N LEU A 128 -6.37 18.39 13.21
CA LEU A 128 -7.39 17.37 13.40
C LEU A 128 -8.74 18.02 13.67
N PRO A 129 -9.77 17.77 12.86
CA PRO A 129 -11.11 18.30 13.09
C PRO A 129 -11.66 17.90 14.46
N ALA A 130 -12.50 18.75 15.02
CA ALA A 130 -13.01 18.55 16.39
C ALA A 130 -13.96 17.34 16.54
N THR A 131 -14.60 16.93 15.44
CA THR A 131 -15.59 15.84 15.44
C THR A 131 -15.37 14.87 14.29
N PRO A 132 -15.83 13.60 14.41
CA PRO A 132 -15.81 12.64 13.31
C PRO A 132 -16.52 13.14 12.05
N ARG A 133 -17.62 13.87 12.22
CA ARG A 133 -18.37 14.46 11.10
C ARG A 133 -17.54 15.53 10.37
N ALA A 134 -16.87 16.40 11.10
CA ALA A 134 -15.98 17.40 10.52
C ALA A 134 -14.77 16.74 9.83
N LEU A 135 -14.29 15.59 10.33
CA LEU A 135 -13.25 14.79 9.65
C LEU A 135 -13.77 14.24 8.32
N LEU A 136 -14.96 13.66 8.29
CA LEU A 136 -15.59 13.20 7.05
C LEU A 136 -15.71 14.36 6.06
N GLU A 137 -16.26 15.49 6.49
CA GLU A 137 -16.41 16.69 5.65
C GLU A 137 -15.06 17.20 5.10
N ALA A 138 -14.00 17.15 5.90
CA ALA A 138 -12.65 17.53 5.44
C ALA A 138 -12.06 16.57 4.39
N VAL A 139 -12.47 15.31 4.38
CA VAL A 139 -12.02 14.31 3.41
C VAL A 139 -12.83 14.37 2.11
N ILE A 140 -14.13 14.64 2.19
CA ILE A 140 -15.02 14.63 1.02
C ILE A 140 -15.21 15.99 0.36
N ASN A 141 -14.88 17.09 1.05
CA ASN A 141 -15.07 18.45 0.54
C ASN A 141 -13.71 19.14 0.37
N ASP A 142 -13.36 19.43 -0.88
CA ASP A 142 -12.23 20.29 -1.20
C ASP A 142 -12.76 21.71 -1.45
N ALA A 143 -12.07 22.72 -0.90
CA ALA A 143 -12.40 24.12 -1.18
C ALA A 143 -12.17 24.47 -2.67
N ASP A 144 -11.26 23.74 -3.33
CA ASP A 144 -10.93 23.89 -4.75
C ASP A 144 -11.78 22.99 -5.67
N ALA A 145 -12.59 22.06 -5.11
CA ALA A 145 -13.52 21.27 -5.90
C ALA A 145 -14.63 22.15 -6.46
N MET A 146 -14.82 22.15 -7.77
CA MET A 146 -15.90 22.89 -8.41
C MET A 146 -17.25 22.48 -7.79
N GLN A 147 -18.13 23.43 -7.54
CA GLN A 147 -19.48 23.18 -7.04
C GLN A 147 -20.16 22.14 -7.91
N GLY A 148 -20.59 21.03 -7.29
CA GLY A 148 -21.24 19.91 -7.97
C GLY A 148 -20.30 18.83 -8.51
N SER A 149 -18.96 18.95 -8.31
CA SER A 149 -18.04 17.87 -8.63
C SER A 149 -18.25 16.67 -7.71
N PRO A 150 -18.31 15.44 -8.24
CA PRO A 150 -18.28 14.22 -7.42
C PRO A 150 -16.89 13.94 -6.82
N GLU A 151 -15.89 14.74 -7.16
CA GLU A 151 -14.51 14.52 -6.73
C GLU A 151 -14.35 14.71 -5.22
N LEU A 152 -13.54 13.84 -4.65
CA LEU A 152 -13.08 13.90 -3.26
C LEU A 152 -11.98 14.96 -3.12
N SER A 153 -11.65 15.34 -1.89
CA SER A 153 -10.47 16.15 -1.60
C SER A 153 -9.22 15.56 -2.24
N ILE A 154 -8.42 16.40 -2.89
CA ILE A 154 -7.19 15.99 -3.56
C ILE A 154 -6.03 16.20 -2.61
N ALA A 155 -5.43 15.11 -2.14
CA ALA A 155 -4.24 15.14 -1.30
C ALA A 155 -2.97 15.44 -2.12
N HIS A 156 -2.89 14.95 -3.35
CA HIS A 156 -1.72 15.13 -4.21
C HIS A 156 -2.11 15.06 -5.68
N ARG A 157 -1.50 15.92 -6.49
CA ARG A 157 -1.55 15.88 -7.95
C ARG A 157 -0.23 15.34 -8.44
N MET A 158 -0.22 14.09 -8.89
CA MET A 158 0.97 13.40 -9.36
C MET A 158 1.09 13.55 -10.88
N SER A 159 2.18 14.07 -11.37
CA SER A 159 2.43 14.07 -12.82
C SER A 159 2.69 12.66 -13.34
N VAL A 160 2.45 12.43 -14.64
CA VAL A 160 2.80 11.15 -15.27
C VAL A 160 4.28 10.85 -15.11
N GLU A 161 5.15 11.84 -15.25
CA GLU A 161 6.59 11.70 -15.06
C GLU A 161 6.95 11.26 -13.61
N GLU A 162 6.29 11.84 -12.61
CA GLU A 162 6.46 11.43 -11.21
C GLU A 162 5.97 10.00 -10.99
N TYR A 163 4.83 9.63 -11.56
CA TYR A 163 4.27 8.29 -11.50
C TYR A 163 5.23 7.26 -12.09
N GLU A 164 5.75 7.49 -13.29
CA GLU A 164 6.69 6.59 -13.97
C GLU A 164 7.98 6.42 -13.16
N ARG A 165 8.52 7.51 -12.62
CA ARG A 165 9.70 7.47 -11.75
C ARG A 165 9.49 6.66 -10.47
N LEU A 166 8.29 6.71 -9.90
CA LEU A 166 7.94 5.99 -8.66
C LEU A 166 7.47 4.56 -8.89
N THR A 167 7.13 4.21 -10.13
CA THR A 167 6.53 2.92 -10.49
C THR A 167 7.46 2.15 -11.43
N PRO A 168 8.40 1.36 -10.91
CA PRO A 168 9.40 0.65 -11.71
C PRO A 168 8.81 -0.40 -12.66
N TYR A 169 7.52 -0.73 -12.51
CA TYR A 169 6.78 -1.70 -13.34
C TYR A 169 5.70 -1.03 -14.19
N SER A 170 5.83 0.26 -14.50
CA SER A 170 4.83 1.04 -15.24
C SER A 170 4.49 0.39 -16.59
N GLU A 171 5.48 -0.11 -17.34
CA GLU A 171 5.26 -0.77 -18.63
C GLU A 171 4.31 -1.99 -18.52
N ARG A 172 4.49 -2.83 -17.51
CA ARG A 172 3.60 -3.98 -17.25
C ARG A 172 2.19 -3.57 -16.86
N LEU A 173 2.06 -2.43 -16.18
CA LEU A 173 0.76 -1.86 -15.83
C LEU A 173 0.06 -1.30 -17.08
N GLU A 174 0.80 -0.67 -17.99
CA GLU A 174 0.27 -0.15 -19.24
C GLU A 174 -0.31 -1.24 -20.13
N GLU A 175 0.31 -2.41 -20.19
CA GLU A 175 -0.18 -3.57 -20.96
C GLU A 175 -1.61 -3.98 -20.55
N ASN A 176 -1.94 -3.87 -19.27
CA ASN A 176 -3.23 -4.30 -18.72
C ASN A 176 -4.23 -3.16 -18.55
N TRP A 177 -3.77 -1.95 -18.24
CA TRP A 177 -4.60 -0.83 -17.80
C TRP A 177 -4.55 0.38 -18.75
N GLY A 178 -3.66 0.35 -19.74
CA GLY A 178 -3.41 1.47 -20.66
C GLY A 178 -2.48 2.53 -20.07
N LYS A 179 -2.12 3.49 -20.93
CA LYS A 179 -1.15 4.53 -20.57
C LYS A 179 -1.68 5.51 -19.53
N PRO A 180 -0.82 5.92 -18.56
CA PRO A 180 -1.18 7.01 -17.65
C PRO A 180 -1.35 8.34 -18.42
N PRO A 181 -2.17 9.28 -17.92
CA PRO A 181 -2.91 9.21 -16.67
C PRO A 181 -4.24 8.46 -16.77
N GLY A 182 -4.64 7.98 -17.95
CA GLY A 182 -5.95 7.38 -18.21
C GLY A 182 -7.09 8.41 -18.14
N ASN A 183 -8.34 7.91 -18.10
CA ASN A 183 -9.54 8.74 -18.10
C ASN A 183 -10.21 8.86 -16.72
N LEU A 184 -9.74 8.10 -15.73
CA LEU A 184 -10.30 8.11 -14.38
C LEU A 184 -9.30 8.74 -13.41
N ASN A 185 -9.84 9.57 -12.50
CA ASN A 185 -9.04 10.22 -11.46
C ASN A 185 -7.82 10.97 -12.02
N SER A 186 -8.04 11.70 -13.12
CA SER A 186 -6.97 12.46 -13.78
C SER A 186 -7.49 13.79 -14.33
N VAL A 187 -6.60 14.78 -14.37
CA VAL A 187 -6.85 16.09 -14.99
C VAL A 187 -5.60 16.50 -15.78
N GLY A 188 -5.76 16.63 -17.09
CA GLY A 188 -4.63 16.89 -18.01
C GLY A 188 -3.61 15.75 -17.96
N GLN A 189 -2.38 16.05 -17.61
CA GLN A 189 -1.28 15.09 -17.45
C GLN A 189 -1.02 14.70 -15.98
N ASN A 190 -2.02 14.88 -15.10
CA ASN A 190 -1.87 14.57 -13.68
C ASN A 190 -2.89 13.52 -13.24
N LEU A 191 -2.40 12.54 -12.47
CA LEU A 191 -3.23 11.64 -11.68
C LEU A 191 -3.63 12.35 -10.38
N LEU A 192 -4.85 12.10 -9.92
CA LEU A 192 -5.39 12.65 -8.68
C LEU A 192 -5.33 11.60 -7.58
N VAL A 193 -4.60 11.90 -6.52
CA VAL A 193 -4.60 11.09 -5.30
C VAL A 193 -5.56 11.72 -4.32
N PHE A 194 -6.68 11.05 -4.08
CA PHE A 194 -7.70 11.55 -3.16
C PHE A 194 -7.33 11.30 -1.71
N GLY A 195 -7.63 12.26 -0.85
CA GLY A 195 -7.38 12.20 0.58
C GLY A 195 -7.13 13.55 1.21
N ARG A 196 -6.61 13.52 2.45
CA ARG A 196 -6.27 14.73 3.21
C ARG A 196 -5.01 14.52 4.03
N HIS A 197 -4.16 15.55 4.11
CA HIS A 197 -3.02 15.58 5.01
C HIS A 197 -3.40 16.23 6.35
N PHE A 198 -2.89 15.64 7.44
CA PHE A 198 -3.09 16.12 8.81
C PHE A 198 -1.76 16.31 9.56
N GLY A 199 -0.65 16.46 8.84
CA GLY A 199 0.69 16.71 9.37
C GLY A 199 1.57 17.46 8.40
#